data_35b9a7907f15fc73daea62ffba13b124
#
_entry.id   35b9a7907f15fc73daea62ffba13b124
#
_cell.length_a   1.000
_cell.length_b   1.000
_cell.length_c   1.000
_cell.angle_alpha   90.00
_cell.angle_beta   90.00
_cell.angle_gamma   90.00
#
_symmetry.space_group_name_H-M   'P 1'
#
loop_
_entity.id
_entity.type
_entity.pdbx_description
1 polymer ?
#
loop_
_entity_poly.entity_id
_entity_poly.type
_entity_poly.pdbx_seq_one_letter_code
_entity_poly.pdbx_strand_id
1 'polypeptide(L)'
;ETILLLLCYKIKYPENFFLLRGNHECANVTRVYGFYDECKRRLNIKVWKTFIDVFNTLPIAAIVASKIFCVHGGLSPSLSNMDDIRRIERPTGVPDYGLLNDLLWSDPSDTALDWEDNERGVSYCFGKAVIQQFLAQYDFDLICRAHMVVEDGYEFWNDRTLVTVFSAPNYCGEFDNFGAIMSVSEDLLCAFELLKVRI
;
A
#
# COMPACT_ATOMS: atom_id res chain seq x y z
N GLU A 1 -17.08 6.32 -5.37
CA GLU A 1 -17.00 5.93 -6.79
C GLU A 1 -15.73 5.15 -7.09
N THR A 2 -14.56 5.61 -6.63
CA THR A 2 -13.25 5.03 -6.98
C THR A 2 -13.20 3.53 -6.72
N ILE A 3 -13.48 3.08 -5.50
CA ILE A 3 -13.42 1.64 -5.16
C ILE A 3 -14.41 0.81 -5.97
N LEU A 4 -15.60 1.33 -6.25
CA LEU A 4 -16.59 0.63 -7.07
C LEU A 4 -16.09 0.44 -8.51
N LEU A 5 -15.46 1.47 -9.09
CA LEU A 5 -14.86 1.38 -10.43
C LEU A 5 -13.75 0.32 -10.46
N LEU A 6 -12.86 0.32 -9.46
CA LEU A 6 -11.78 -0.66 -9.36
C LEU A 6 -12.32 -2.09 -9.20
N LEU A 7 -13.37 -2.29 -8.39
CA LEU A 7 -14.01 -3.59 -8.25
C LEU A 7 -14.71 -4.04 -9.55
N CYS A 8 -15.31 -3.11 -10.31
CA CYS A 8 -15.85 -3.43 -11.65
C CYS A 8 -14.74 -3.88 -12.61
N TYR A 9 -13.57 -3.22 -12.60
CA TYR A 9 -12.44 -3.67 -13.40
C TYR A 9 -11.92 -5.05 -12.94
N LYS A 10 -11.86 -5.31 -11.64
CA LYS A 10 -11.46 -6.65 -11.13
C LYS A 10 -12.43 -7.74 -11.59
N ILE A 11 -13.72 -7.48 -11.58
CA ILE A 11 -14.74 -8.45 -12.07
C ILE A 11 -14.63 -8.65 -13.59
N LYS A 12 -14.42 -7.56 -14.34
CA LYS A 12 -14.35 -7.61 -15.80
C LYS A 12 -13.05 -8.20 -16.32
N TYR A 13 -11.93 -7.97 -15.64
CA TYR A 13 -10.60 -8.37 -16.07
C TYR A 13 -9.84 -9.09 -14.92
N PRO A 14 -10.34 -10.24 -14.43
CA PRO A 14 -9.82 -10.88 -13.23
C PRO A 14 -8.33 -11.30 -13.35
N GLU A 15 -7.87 -11.62 -14.55
CA GLU A 15 -6.52 -12.07 -14.82
C GLU A 15 -5.52 -10.93 -15.15
N ASN A 16 -6.02 -9.69 -15.33
CA ASN A 16 -5.21 -8.56 -15.76
C ASN A 16 -5.34 -7.32 -14.84
N PHE A 17 -6.22 -7.38 -13.86
CA PHE A 17 -6.44 -6.29 -12.92
C PHE A 17 -6.33 -6.80 -11.49
N PHE A 18 -5.38 -6.25 -10.74
CA PHE A 18 -5.07 -6.69 -9.38
C PHE A 18 -5.19 -5.52 -8.40
N LEU A 19 -5.69 -5.81 -7.21
CA LEU A 19 -5.83 -4.86 -6.11
C LEU A 19 -5.01 -5.35 -4.94
N LEU A 20 -4.32 -4.45 -4.24
CA LEU A 20 -3.69 -4.73 -2.96
C LEU A 20 -4.43 -4.01 -1.84
N ARG A 21 -4.43 -4.60 -0.66
CA ARG A 21 -5.01 -4.03 0.53
C ARG A 21 -4.14 -2.91 1.07
N GLY A 22 -4.76 -1.78 1.42
CA GLY A 22 -4.14 -0.72 2.18
C GLY A 22 -4.62 -0.70 3.64
N ASN A 23 -4.03 0.15 4.45
CA ASN A 23 -4.37 0.31 5.86
C ASN A 23 -5.77 0.88 6.09
N HIS A 24 -6.33 1.60 5.12
CA HIS A 24 -7.71 2.09 5.17
C HIS A 24 -8.76 1.03 4.83
N GLU A 25 -8.36 -0.11 4.28
CA GLU A 25 -9.27 -1.19 3.92
C GLU A 25 -9.58 -2.09 5.12
N CYS A 26 -10.13 -1.46 6.19
CA CYS A 26 -10.59 -2.15 7.41
C CYS A 26 -11.70 -1.37 8.12
N ALA A 27 -12.43 -2.05 9.01
CA ALA A 27 -13.58 -1.48 9.71
C ALA A 27 -13.21 -0.26 10.58
N ASN A 28 -12.11 -0.36 11.34
CA ASN A 28 -11.71 0.67 12.32
C ASN A 28 -11.34 1.99 11.61
N VAL A 29 -10.45 1.93 10.62
CA VAL A 29 -9.99 3.12 9.88
C VAL A 29 -11.12 3.74 9.06
N THR A 30 -11.96 2.94 8.40
CA THR A 30 -13.10 3.46 7.64
C THR A 30 -14.12 4.22 8.50
N ARG A 31 -14.25 3.87 9.79
CA ARG A 31 -15.13 4.60 10.74
C ARG A 31 -14.56 5.94 11.17
N VAL A 32 -13.23 6.02 11.33
CA VAL A 32 -12.56 7.24 11.81
C VAL A 32 -12.42 8.26 10.68
N TYR A 33 -12.08 7.82 9.48
CA TYR A 33 -11.71 8.69 8.35
C TYR A 33 -12.81 8.85 7.29
N GLY A 34 -14.09 8.58 7.65
CA GLY A 34 -15.26 9.08 6.94
C GLY A 34 -15.88 8.13 5.91
N PHE A 35 -15.24 7.02 5.50
CA PHE A 35 -15.84 6.10 4.52
C PHE A 35 -17.12 5.43 5.04
N TYR A 36 -17.19 5.11 6.34
CA TYR A 36 -18.42 4.63 6.98
C TYR A 36 -19.55 5.65 6.85
N ASP A 37 -19.27 6.92 7.15
CA ASP A 37 -20.28 7.98 7.07
C ASP A 37 -20.69 8.28 5.63
N GLU A 38 -19.76 8.20 4.67
CA GLU A 38 -20.08 8.29 3.24
C GLU A 38 -21.05 7.18 2.83
N CYS A 39 -20.76 5.93 3.17
CA CYS A 39 -21.64 4.80 2.89
C CYS A 39 -23.01 4.95 3.54
N LYS A 40 -23.04 5.37 4.80
CA LYS A 40 -24.28 5.59 5.54
C LYS A 40 -25.15 6.68 4.92
N ARG A 41 -24.53 7.77 4.48
CA ARG A 41 -25.21 8.94 3.88
C ARG A 41 -25.70 8.66 2.46
N ARG A 42 -24.84 8.08 1.62
CA ARG A 42 -25.12 7.90 0.18
C ARG A 42 -25.81 6.57 -0.14
N LEU A 43 -25.65 5.58 0.71
CA LEU A 43 -26.16 4.22 0.53
C LEU A 43 -26.83 3.75 1.82
N ASN A 44 -26.23 2.79 2.53
CA ASN A 44 -26.66 2.32 3.84
C ASN A 44 -25.55 1.51 4.54
N ILE A 45 -25.74 1.21 5.82
CA ILE A 45 -24.77 0.47 6.66
C ILE A 45 -24.53 -0.96 6.13
N LYS A 46 -25.52 -1.59 5.52
CA LYS A 46 -25.37 -2.95 4.96
C LYS A 46 -24.32 -2.96 3.84
N VAL A 47 -24.34 -1.94 2.97
CA VAL A 47 -23.34 -1.79 1.90
C VAL A 47 -21.95 -1.55 2.49
N TRP A 48 -21.81 -0.72 3.53
CA TRP A 48 -20.51 -0.58 4.22
C TRP A 48 -20.00 -1.92 4.76
N LYS A 49 -20.84 -2.74 5.41
CA LYS A 49 -20.43 -4.08 5.86
C LYS A 49 -19.96 -4.95 4.70
N THR A 50 -20.65 -4.90 3.57
CA THR A 50 -20.25 -5.64 2.35
C THR A 50 -18.87 -5.16 1.85
N PHE A 51 -18.58 -3.87 1.88
CA PHE A 51 -17.23 -3.37 1.58
C PHE A 51 -16.18 -3.94 2.53
N ILE A 52 -16.47 -3.98 3.83
CA ILE A 52 -15.53 -4.57 4.82
C ILE A 52 -15.31 -6.07 4.54
N ASP A 53 -16.34 -6.82 4.20
CA ASP A 53 -16.21 -8.22 3.82
C ASP A 53 -15.29 -8.38 2.58
N VAL A 54 -15.44 -7.52 1.56
CA VAL A 54 -14.56 -7.49 0.39
C VAL A 54 -13.14 -7.09 0.78
N PHE A 55 -12.95 -6.04 1.58
CA PHE A 55 -11.63 -5.58 2.01
C PHE A 55 -10.86 -6.66 2.77
N ASN A 56 -11.55 -7.44 3.59
CA ASN A 56 -10.94 -8.56 4.32
C ASN A 56 -10.43 -9.69 3.41
N THR A 57 -10.83 -9.72 2.14
CA THR A 57 -10.36 -10.70 1.15
C THR A 57 -9.22 -10.21 0.27
N LEU A 58 -8.89 -8.92 0.31
CA LEU A 58 -7.88 -8.33 -0.57
C LEU A 58 -6.49 -8.95 -0.33
N PRO A 59 -5.70 -9.20 -1.38
CA PRO A 59 -4.29 -9.58 -1.29
C PRO A 59 -3.48 -8.52 -0.57
N ILE A 60 -2.45 -8.94 0.15
CA ILE A 60 -1.62 -8.05 0.99
C ILE A 60 -0.41 -7.51 0.23
N ALA A 61 0.20 -8.35 -0.60
CA ALA A 61 1.38 -8.02 -1.38
C ALA A 61 1.35 -8.70 -2.75
N ALA A 62 2.20 -8.26 -3.65
CA ALA A 62 2.40 -8.88 -4.95
C ALA A 62 3.88 -8.81 -5.34
N ILE A 63 4.29 -9.73 -6.21
CA ILE A 63 5.62 -9.72 -6.83
C ILE A 63 5.43 -9.59 -8.34
N VAL A 64 6.04 -8.57 -8.93
CA VAL A 64 6.02 -8.33 -10.37
C VAL A 64 7.33 -8.82 -10.98
N ALA A 65 7.22 -9.68 -12.00
CA ALA A 65 8.34 -10.25 -12.75
C ALA A 65 9.47 -10.86 -11.88
N SER A 66 9.13 -11.37 -10.70
CA SER A 66 10.06 -11.90 -9.68
C SER A 66 11.10 -10.89 -9.18
N LYS A 67 10.95 -9.59 -9.45
CA LYS A 67 11.93 -8.55 -9.15
C LYS A 67 11.40 -7.36 -8.36
N ILE A 68 10.11 -7.07 -8.45
CA ILE A 68 9.52 -5.91 -7.78
C ILE A 68 8.55 -6.42 -6.71
N PHE A 69 8.85 -6.13 -5.44
CA PHE A 69 7.94 -6.42 -4.32
C PHE A 69 6.99 -5.24 -4.10
N CYS A 70 5.69 -5.47 -4.26
CA CYS A 70 4.64 -4.47 -4.12
C CYS A 70 3.85 -4.70 -2.83
N VAL A 71 3.70 -3.66 -2.02
CA VAL A 71 2.98 -3.68 -0.74
C VAL A 71 2.47 -2.27 -0.42
N HIS A 72 1.43 -2.11 0.41
CA HIS A 72 0.90 -0.78 0.71
C HIS A 72 1.81 0.02 1.66
N GLY A 73 2.12 -0.51 2.84
CA GLY A 73 2.97 0.13 3.85
C GLY A 73 4.45 -0.15 3.57
N GLY A 74 4.96 -1.25 4.00
CA GLY A 74 6.38 -1.58 3.83
C GLY A 74 6.75 -2.94 4.40
N LEU A 75 7.88 -3.01 5.07
CA LEU A 75 8.45 -4.23 5.62
C LEU A 75 8.04 -4.46 7.08
N SER A 76 8.32 -5.64 7.59
CA SER A 76 8.04 -6.04 8.98
C SER A 76 9.23 -6.74 9.60
N PRO A 77 9.58 -6.47 10.87
CA PRO A 77 10.57 -7.25 11.59
C PRO A 77 10.11 -8.71 11.82
N SER A 78 8.82 -8.98 11.67
CA SER A 78 8.24 -10.32 11.76
C SER A 78 8.25 -11.09 10.44
N LEU A 79 8.74 -10.51 9.34
CA LEU A 79 8.82 -11.17 8.03
C LEU A 79 10.13 -11.96 7.91
N SER A 80 10.06 -13.26 8.11
CA SER A 80 11.21 -14.15 8.01
C SER A 80 11.37 -14.77 6.62
N ASN A 81 10.26 -15.03 5.94
CA ASN A 81 10.24 -15.54 4.56
C ASN A 81 8.94 -15.16 3.84
N MET A 82 8.92 -15.28 2.50
CA MET A 82 7.74 -14.93 1.69
C MET A 82 6.52 -15.82 1.98
N ASP A 83 6.73 -17.02 2.51
CA ASP A 83 5.62 -17.89 2.87
C ASP A 83 4.86 -17.38 4.09
N ASP A 84 5.47 -16.56 4.93
CA ASP A 84 4.77 -15.93 6.06
C ASP A 84 3.62 -15.04 5.54
N ILE A 85 3.82 -14.31 4.44
CA ILE A 85 2.77 -13.55 3.78
C ILE A 85 1.72 -14.48 3.15
N ARG A 86 2.14 -15.57 2.51
CA ARG A 86 1.23 -16.54 1.87
C ARG A 86 0.34 -17.25 2.87
N ARG A 87 0.83 -17.44 4.11
CA ARG A 87 0.08 -18.08 5.21
C ARG A 87 -0.95 -17.16 5.87
N ILE A 88 -0.98 -15.87 5.56
CA ILE A 88 -2.03 -14.98 6.05
C ILE A 88 -3.37 -15.46 5.49
N GLU A 89 -4.15 -16.09 6.33
CA GLU A 89 -5.49 -16.57 5.95
C GLU A 89 -6.42 -15.39 5.67
N ARG A 90 -7.21 -15.51 4.61
CA ARG A 90 -8.21 -14.51 4.23
C ARG A 90 -9.58 -15.18 4.04
N PRO A 91 -10.69 -14.55 4.44
CA PRO A 91 -10.83 -13.17 4.92
C PRO A 91 -10.26 -12.94 6.31
N THR A 92 -9.65 -11.76 6.54
CA THR A 92 -9.10 -11.37 7.84
C THR A 92 -9.25 -9.86 8.10
N GLY A 93 -9.50 -9.48 9.35
CA GLY A 93 -9.32 -8.10 9.79
C GLY A 93 -7.84 -7.71 9.84
N VAL A 94 -7.56 -6.43 10.09
CA VAL A 94 -6.21 -5.94 10.36
C VAL A 94 -5.99 -5.96 11.87
N PRO A 95 -5.01 -6.72 12.40
CA PRO A 95 -4.68 -6.71 13.83
C PRO A 95 -3.97 -5.41 14.21
N ASP A 96 -3.87 -5.15 15.52
CA ASP A 96 -3.22 -3.94 16.03
C ASP A 96 -1.68 -3.99 15.94
N TYR A 97 -1.09 -5.15 15.76
CA TYR A 97 0.36 -5.38 15.63
C TYR A 97 0.69 -6.67 14.85
N GLY A 98 1.94 -6.85 14.51
CA GLY A 98 2.46 -8.04 13.84
C GLY A 98 2.51 -7.91 12.32
N LEU A 99 2.88 -9.01 11.64
CA LEU A 99 3.22 -9.02 10.21
C LEU A 99 2.20 -8.30 9.33
N LEU A 100 0.93 -8.66 9.41
CA LEU A 100 -0.11 -8.05 8.57
C LEU A 100 -0.27 -6.55 8.85
N ASN A 101 -0.21 -6.14 10.13
CA ASN A 101 -0.25 -4.73 10.49
C ASN A 101 0.94 -3.98 9.87
N ASP A 102 2.15 -4.50 10.02
CA ASP A 102 3.36 -3.84 9.53
C ASP A 102 3.38 -3.70 8.02
N LEU A 103 2.98 -4.73 7.27
CA LEU A 103 2.89 -4.67 5.81
C LEU A 103 1.94 -3.56 5.31
N LEU A 104 1.00 -3.12 6.14
CA LEU A 104 0.03 -2.06 5.81
C LEU A 104 0.38 -0.69 6.39
N TRP A 105 1.24 -0.60 7.42
CA TRP A 105 1.45 0.62 8.20
C TRP A 105 2.90 1.10 8.29
N SER A 106 3.90 0.25 8.03
CA SER A 106 5.31 0.63 8.18
C SER A 106 5.76 1.61 7.10
N ASP A 107 6.76 2.43 7.44
CA ASP A 107 7.31 3.45 6.57
C ASP A 107 8.84 3.35 6.44
N PRO A 108 9.43 3.69 5.28
CA PRO A 108 10.87 3.87 5.16
C PRO A 108 11.32 5.13 5.92
N SER A 109 12.55 5.12 6.43
CA SER A 109 13.16 6.26 7.10
C SER A 109 14.63 6.41 6.70
N ASP A 110 15.05 7.65 6.40
CA ASP A 110 16.45 7.97 6.10
C ASP A 110 17.31 8.07 7.38
N THR A 111 16.67 8.24 8.55
CA THR A 111 17.36 8.41 9.84
C THR A 111 17.43 7.12 10.63
N ALA A 112 16.53 6.18 10.41
CA ALA A 112 16.54 4.89 11.08
C ALA A 112 17.76 4.06 10.65
N LEU A 113 18.54 3.56 11.59
CA LEU A 113 19.66 2.65 11.30
C LEU A 113 19.13 1.26 10.94
N ASP A 114 18.10 0.81 11.63
CA ASP A 114 17.46 -0.51 11.50
C ASP A 114 15.95 -0.33 11.64
N TRP A 115 15.35 -0.70 12.76
CA TRP A 115 13.94 -0.56 13.07
C TRP A 115 13.74 0.48 14.18
N GLU A 116 12.77 1.36 14.02
CA GLU A 116 12.35 2.36 15.00
C GLU A 116 10.84 2.38 15.13
N ASP A 117 10.33 2.85 16.28
CA ASP A 117 8.89 3.05 16.44
C ASP A 117 8.39 4.12 15.46
N ASN A 118 7.25 3.87 14.85
CA ASN A 118 6.65 4.81 13.91
C ASN A 118 5.93 5.94 14.66
N GLU A 119 6.15 7.18 14.27
CA GLU A 119 5.46 8.35 14.84
C GLU A 119 3.93 8.33 14.65
N ARG A 120 3.42 7.46 13.76
CA ARG A 120 1.99 7.20 13.62
C ARG A 120 1.37 6.53 14.85
N GLY A 121 2.20 6.05 15.80
CA GLY A 121 1.76 5.30 16.98
C GLY A 121 1.38 3.85 16.68
N VAL A 122 1.69 3.35 15.48
CA VAL A 122 1.45 1.97 15.04
C VAL A 122 2.58 1.54 14.11
N SER A 123 3.01 0.26 14.20
CA SER A 123 4.07 -0.32 13.37
C SER A 123 5.43 0.35 13.54
N TYR A 124 6.29 0.25 12.54
CA TYR A 124 7.70 0.63 12.57
C TYR A 124 8.10 1.51 11.40
N CYS A 125 9.18 2.27 11.58
CA CYS A 125 10.01 2.79 10.51
C CYS A 125 11.19 1.86 10.27
N PHE A 126 11.61 1.68 9.02
CA PHE A 126 12.73 0.83 8.64
C PHE A 126 13.76 1.58 7.81
N GLY A 127 15.04 1.36 8.15
CA GLY A 127 16.15 2.04 7.54
C GLY A 127 16.74 1.34 6.32
N LYS A 128 17.79 1.97 5.77
CA LYS A 128 18.52 1.50 4.59
C LYS A 128 19.02 0.05 4.71
N ALA A 129 19.56 -0.34 5.87
CA ALA A 129 20.09 -1.68 6.09
C ALA A 129 19.01 -2.75 5.94
N VAL A 130 17.80 -2.50 6.45
CA VAL A 130 16.64 -3.40 6.33
C VAL A 130 16.23 -3.57 4.87
N ILE A 131 16.16 -2.47 4.10
CA ILE A 131 15.82 -2.50 2.67
C ILE A 131 16.83 -3.35 1.91
N GLN A 132 18.13 -3.10 2.10
CA GLN A 132 19.21 -3.81 1.41
C GLN A 132 19.21 -5.31 1.75
N GLN A 133 19.03 -5.66 3.04
CA GLN A 133 18.96 -7.04 3.48
C GLN A 133 17.77 -7.78 2.84
N PHE A 134 16.60 -7.14 2.84
CA PHE A 134 15.39 -7.71 2.24
C PHE A 134 15.57 -7.99 0.75
N LEU A 135 16.05 -7.00 -0.02
CA LEU A 135 16.26 -7.13 -1.46
C LEU A 135 17.27 -8.24 -1.78
N ALA A 136 18.40 -8.27 -1.05
CA ALA A 136 19.43 -9.29 -1.24
C ALA A 136 18.93 -10.71 -0.89
N GLN A 137 18.15 -10.84 0.20
CA GLN A 137 17.63 -12.14 0.66
C GLN A 137 16.69 -12.79 -0.36
N TYR A 138 15.89 -11.98 -1.06
CA TYR A 138 14.84 -12.49 -1.97
C TYR A 138 15.15 -12.26 -3.45
N ASP A 139 16.32 -11.73 -3.79
CA ASP A 139 16.74 -11.40 -5.16
C ASP A 139 15.76 -10.41 -5.84
N PHE A 140 15.26 -9.43 -5.07
CA PHE A 140 14.45 -8.34 -5.59
C PHE A 140 15.30 -7.12 -5.91
N ASP A 141 14.88 -6.34 -6.90
CA ASP A 141 15.55 -5.11 -7.33
C ASP A 141 14.87 -3.86 -6.76
N LEU A 142 13.56 -3.93 -6.46
CA LEU A 142 12.77 -2.78 -6.06
C LEU A 142 11.66 -3.16 -5.08
N ILE A 143 11.46 -2.33 -4.06
CA ILE A 143 10.23 -2.29 -3.27
C ILE A 143 9.36 -1.15 -3.80
N CYS A 144 8.13 -1.45 -4.22
CA CYS A 144 7.14 -0.46 -4.61
C CYS A 144 6.05 -0.39 -3.55
N ARG A 145 5.87 0.78 -2.93
CA ARG A 145 4.90 0.99 -1.85
C ARG A 145 4.14 2.30 -2.01
N ALA A 146 3.13 2.53 -1.20
CA ALA A 146 2.30 3.74 -1.21
C ALA A 146 2.30 4.45 0.16
N HIS A 147 1.17 4.68 0.78
CA HIS A 147 0.95 5.03 2.19
C HIS A 147 1.44 6.41 2.67
N MET A 148 2.47 7.00 2.08
CA MET A 148 2.97 8.35 2.39
C MET A 148 2.63 9.32 1.28
N VAL A 149 2.16 10.52 1.66
CA VAL A 149 2.03 11.64 0.72
C VAL A 149 3.42 12.13 0.33
N VAL A 150 3.68 12.24 -0.96
CA VAL A 150 4.92 12.78 -1.52
C VAL A 150 4.58 13.87 -2.53
N GLU A 151 5.38 14.94 -2.57
CA GLU A 151 5.10 16.16 -3.33
C GLU A 151 4.90 15.89 -4.82
N ASP A 152 5.79 15.13 -5.42
CA ASP A 152 5.78 14.84 -6.87
C ASP A 152 4.94 13.61 -7.25
N GLY A 153 4.16 13.03 -6.32
CA GLY A 153 3.37 11.81 -6.53
C GLY A 153 4.19 10.53 -6.50
N TYR A 154 5.51 10.59 -6.57
CA TYR A 154 6.42 9.48 -6.33
C TYR A 154 7.73 9.98 -5.72
N GLU A 155 8.37 9.13 -4.94
CA GLU A 155 9.66 9.42 -4.30
C GLU A 155 10.50 8.16 -4.18
N PHE A 156 11.78 8.27 -4.58
CA PHE A 156 12.74 7.19 -4.41
C PHE A 156 13.52 7.31 -3.10
N TRP A 157 13.74 6.17 -2.47
CA TRP A 157 14.51 5.98 -1.26
C TRP A 157 15.69 5.06 -1.52
N ASN A 158 16.74 5.20 -0.69
CA ASN A 158 17.84 4.25 -0.63
C ASN A 158 18.44 3.90 -2.01
N ASP A 159 19.02 4.88 -2.70
CA ASP A 159 19.63 4.69 -4.01
C ASP A 159 18.69 4.07 -5.06
N ARG A 160 17.39 4.44 -5.03
CA ARG A 160 16.32 3.97 -5.92
C ARG A 160 15.94 2.49 -5.78
N THR A 161 16.18 1.89 -4.63
CA THR A 161 15.78 0.51 -4.35
C THR A 161 14.42 0.38 -3.68
N LEU A 162 13.86 1.50 -3.24
CA LEU A 162 12.47 1.62 -2.79
C LEU A 162 11.84 2.84 -3.45
N VAL A 163 10.58 2.73 -3.87
CA VAL A 163 9.79 3.84 -4.38
C VAL A 163 8.45 3.93 -3.65
N THR A 164 8.12 5.12 -3.20
CA THR A 164 6.75 5.49 -2.81
C THR A 164 6.01 5.99 -4.04
N VAL A 165 4.85 5.42 -4.35
CA VAL A 165 3.95 5.86 -5.41
C VAL A 165 2.63 6.26 -4.77
N PHE A 166 2.28 7.55 -4.88
CA PHE A 166 1.08 8.11 -4.30
C PHE A 166 0.18 8.68 -5.40
N SER A 167 -0.99 8.08 -5.62
CA SER A 167 -1.82 8.35 -6.80
C SER A 167 -2.99 9.32 -6.56
N ALA A 168 -3.08 9.94 -5.37
CA ALA A 168 -4.16 10.88 -5.02
C ALA A 168 -3.63 12.33 -5.01
N PRO A 169 -3.82 13.12 -6.10
CA PRO A 169 -3.36 14.50 -6.14
C PRO A 169 -4.21 15.38 -5.22
N ASN A 170 -3.62 16.47 -4.68
CA ASN A 170 -4.26 17.39 -3.73
C ASN A 170 -4.93 16.62 -2.57
N TYR A 171 -4.14 15.78 -1.91
CA TYR A 171 -4.65 14.86 -0.89
C TYR A 171 -5.34 15.61 0.25
N CYS A 172 -6.54 15.16 0.61
CA CYS A 172 -7.44 15.78 1.59
C CYS A 172 -7.85 17.23 1.27
N GLY A 173 -7.47 17.79 0.12
CA GLY A 173 -7.62 19.22 -0.18
C GLY A 173 -6.67 20.12 0.64
N GLU A 174 -5.67 19.52 1.30
CA GLU A 174 -4.70 20.19 2.19
C GLU A 174 -3.28 20.14 1.62
N PHE A 175 -2.95 19.07 0.88
CA PHE A 175 -1.64 18.88 0.28
C PHE A 175 -1.67 19.29 -1.19
N ASP A 176 -0.70 20.09 -1.63
CA ASP A 176 -0.55 20.50 -3.04
C ASP A 176 0.33 19.51 -3.82
N ASN A 177 0.15 18.22 -3.55
CA ASN A 177 0.90 17.15 -4.17
C ASN A 177 0.33 16.74 -5.53
N PHE A 178 1.22 16.28 -6.42
CA PHE A 178 0.83 15.48 -7.58
C PHE A 178 0.40 14.08 -7.16
N GLY A 179 -0.37 13.42 -8.00
CA GLY A 179 -0.47 11.95 -7.99
C GLY A 179 0.47 11.38 -9.04
N ALA A 180 0.82 10.09 -8.92
CA ALA A 180 1.60 9.41 -9.93
C ALA A 180 1.08 8.00 -10.22
N ILE A 181 1.36 7.54 -11.44
CA ILE A 181 1.22 6.15 -11.87
C ILE A 181 2.61 5.68 -12.32
N MET A 182 3.06 4.53 -11.84
CA MET A 182 4.29 3.89 -12.29
C MET A 182 3.98 2.84 -13.35
N SER A 183 4.57 2.99 -14.52
CA SER A 183 4.55 2.00 -15.60
C SER A 183 5.86 1.20 -15.60
N VAL A 184 5.77 -0.11 -15.81
CA VAL A 184 6.92 -1.01 -15.86
C VAL A 184 6.91 -1.73 -17.21
N SER A 185 8.00 -1.61 -17.99
CA SER A 185 8.15 -2.30 -19.27
C SER A 185 8.53 -3.79 -19.07
N GLU A 186 8.54 -4.55 -20.17
CA GLU A 186 9.01 -5.95 -20.16
C GLU A 186 10.49 -6.07 -19.74
N ASP A 187 11.30 -5.05 -20.03
CA ASP A 187 12.70 -4.96 -19.59
C ASP A 187 12.87 -4.38 -18.17
N LEU A 188 11.77 -4.25 -17.41
CA LEU A 188 11.73 -3.69 -16.05
C LEU A 188 12.13 -2.20 -15.95
N LEU A 189 12.06 -1.46 -17.05
CA LEU A 189 12.25 -0.02 -17.01
C LEU A 189 11.00 0.66 -16.45
N CYS A 190 11.20 1.48 -15.41
CA CYS A 190 10.13 2.20 -14.73
C CYS A 190 9.99 3.62 -15.29
N ALA A 191 8.77 4.04 -15.57
CA ALA A 191 8.41 5.40 -15.97
C ALA A 191 7.22 5.88 -15.14
N PHE A 192 7.08 7.21 -14.96
CA PHE A 192 6.03 7.79 -14.14
C PHE A 192 5.19 8.76 -14.96
N GLU A 193 3.87 8.66 -14.79
CA GLU A 193 2.90 9.63 -15.30
C GLU A 193 2.34 10.42 -14.12
N LEU A 194 2.42 11.77 -14.22
CA LEU A 194 1.97 12.65 -13.16
C LEU A 194 0.51 13.04 -13.36
N LEU A 195 -0.25 12.98 -12.28
CA LEU A 195 -1.64 13.37 -12.21
C LEU A 195 -1.76 14.72 -11.49
N LYS A 196 -2.43 15.68 -12.15
CA LYS A 196 -2.76 16.99 -11.57
C LYS A 196 -4.26 17.14 -11.37
N VAL A 197 -4.67 17.81 -10.31
CA VAL A 197 -6.05 18.32 -10.23
C VAL A 197 -6.20 19.42 -11.29
N ARG A 198 -7.18 19.29 -12.17
CA ARG A 198 -7.61 20.41 -13.01
C ARG A 198 -8.43 21.36 -12.12
N ILE A 199 -7.90 22.54 -11.88
CA ILE A 199 -8.60 23.66 -11.25
C ILE A 199 -9.60 24.22 -12.24
#